data_1eb66ea7e82aa75877a47302922249c4
#
_entry.id   1eb66ea7e82aa75877a47302922249c4
#
_cell.length_a   1.000
_cell.length_b   1.000
_cell.length_c   1.000
_cell.angle_alpha   90.00
_cell.angle_beta   90.00
_cell.angle_gamma   90.00
#
_symmetry.space_group_name_H-M   'P 1'
#
loop_
_entity.id
_entity.type
_entity.pdbx_description
1 polymer ?
#
loop_
_entity_poly.entity_id
_entity_poly.type
_entity_poly.pdbx_seq_one_letter_code
_entity_poly.pdbx_strand_id
1 'polypeptide(L)'
;MLADSVPKNTRIWITSDHGMVNKSEQIILGQDNDLLTDVELIAGEPRARHIYVKAGALNDVKSRWEQTLGSKVSVLSKDTAITAGYFGATVSTDSYERLGDLIVISHDNFILVDPAKAKEESAMVGHHGGITELETAIPLLQVKIN
;
A
#
# COMPACT_ATOMS: atom_id res chain seq x y z
N MET A 1 31.60 -17.23 8.57
CA MET A 1 30.56 -16.37 7.90
C MET A 1 29.68 -17.26 7.03
N LEU A 2 28.51 -16.81 6.58
CA LEU A 2 27.60 -17.62 5.71
C LEU A 2 28.36 -18.16 4.47
N ALA A 3 29.18 -17.31 3.85
CA ALA A 3 29.95 -17.68 2.67
C ALA A 3 30.89 -18.87 2.88
N ASP A 4 31.39 -19.08 4.10
CA ASP A 4 32.30 -20.18 4.42
C ASP A 4 31.56 -21.50 4.72
N SER A 5 30.23 -21.43 4.87
CA SER A 5 29.38 -22.54 5.26
C SER A 5 28.58 -23.13 4.11
N VAL A 6 28.70 -22.59 2.91
CA VAL A 6 27.98 -23.06 1.72
C VAL A 6 28.92 -23.76 0.74
N PRO A 7 28.43 -24.70 -0.10
CA PRO A 7 29.24 -25.38 -1.11
C PRO A 7 29.87 -24.41 -2.10
N LYS A 8 31.02 -24.79 -2.67
CA LYS A 8 31.61 -24.06 -3.81
C LYS A 8 30.63 -23.98 -4.96
N ASN A 9 30.75 -22.90 -5.75
CA ASN A 9 29.84 -22.57 -6.84
C ASN A 9 28.42 -22.16 -6.41
N THR A 10 28.16 -21.97 -5.10
CA THR A 10 26.90 -21.36 -4.63
C THR A 10 26.82 -19.90 -5.06
N ARG A 11 25.63 -19.47 -5.46
CA ARG A 11 25.30 -18.06 -5.66
C ARG A 11 24.39 -17.60 -4.54
N ILE A 12 24.80 -16.52 -3.87
CA ILE A 12 23.99 -15.87 -2.82
C ILE A 12 23.41 -14.60 -3.42
N TRP A 13 22.11 -14.44 -3.30
CA TRP A 13 21.38 -13.22 -3.66
C TRP A 13 20.90 -12.54 -2.37
N ILE A 14 21.12 -11.23 -2.28
CA ILE A 14 20.66 -10.41 -1.17
C ILE A 14 19.75 -9.33 -1.75
N THR A 15 18.51 -9.30 -1.31
CA THR A 15 17.49 -8.34 -1.75
C THR A 15 16.58 -7.99 -0.58
N SER A 16 15.70 -7.02 -0.77
CA SER A 16 14.60 -6.68 0.12
C SER A 16 13.27 -6.90 -0.62
N ASP A 17 12.21 -7.12 0.10
CA ASP A 17 10.84 -7.19 -0.44
C ASP A 17 10.31 -5.81 -0.80
N HIS A 18 10.63 -4.78 -0.02
CA HIS A 18 10.30 -3.38 -0.26
C HIS A 18 11.27 -2.47 0.50
N GLY A 19 11.24 -1.18 0.20
CA GLY A 19 11.81 -0.15 1.02
C GLY A 19 10.79 0.41 2.03
N MET A 20 11.05 1.61 2.59
CA MET A 20 10.22 2.19 3.65
C MET A 20 10.37 3.71 3.69
N VAL A 21 9.31 4.41 4.09
CA VAL A 21 9.35 5.85 4.35
C VAL A 21 9.01 6.14 5.81
N ASN A 22 9.64 7.15 6.39
CA ASN A 22 9.26 7.68 7.69
C ASN A 22 8.02 8.56 7.52
N LYS A 23 6.95 8.25 8.25
CA LYS A 23 5.76 9.10 8.20
C LYS A 23 6.05 10.51 8.73
N SER A 24 5.48 11.51 8.09
CA SER A 24 5.49 12.90 8.57
C SER A 24 4.09 13.41 8.90
N GLU A 25 3.07 12.83 8.31
CA GLU A 25 1.68 13.22 8.47
C GLU A 25 0.77 12.00 8.44
N GLN A 26 -0.35 12.04 9.17
CA GLN A 26 -1.33 10.98 9.21
C GLN A 26 -2.76 11.51 9.34
N ILE A 27 -3.71 10.71 8.92
CA ILE A 27 -5.13 10.86 9.24
C ILE A 27 -5.67 9.53 9.77
N ILE A 28 -6.43 9.58 10.86
CA ILE A 28 -7.17 8.41 11.33
C ILE A 28 -8.55 8.44 10.64
N LEU A 29 -8.83 7.39 9.88
CA LEU A 29 -10.06 7.29 9.10
C LEU A 29 -11.28 7.26 10.03
N GLY A 30 -12.27 8.11 9.77
CA GLY A 30 -13.47 8.24 10.57
C GLY A 30 -13.32 9.01 11.90
N GLN A 31 -12.11 9.46 12.24
CA GLN A 31 -11.89 10.34 13.38
C GLN A 31 -11.89 11.80 12.90
N ASP A 32 -12.88 12.58 13.34
CA ASP A 32 -13.09 13.97 12.93
C ASP A 32 -13.20 14.19 11.40
N ASN A 33 -13.61 13.12 10.69
CA ASN A 33 -13.86 13.13 9.25
C ASN A 33 -14.91 12.06 8.88
N ASP A 34 -15.51 12.18 7.70
CA ASP A 34 -16.55 11.31 7.19
C ASP A 34 -16.08 10.23 6.19
N LEU A 35 -14.77 9.98 6.14
CA LEU A 35 -14.17 9.06 5.18
C LEU A 35 -14.71 7.62 5.27
N LEU A 36 -15.23 7.20 6.42
CA LEU A 36 -15.82 5.88 6.61
C LEU A 36 -17.32 5.79 6.31
N THR A 37 -17.98 6.90 5.97
CA THR A 37 -19.38 6.88 5.55
C THR A 37 -19.54 6.03 4.29
N ASP A 38 -20.44 5.03 4.33
CA ASP A 38 -20.69 4.04 3.27
C ASP A 38 -19.49 3.16 2.89
N VAL A 39 -18.48 3.07 3.76
CA VAL A 39 -17.42 2.08 3.69
C VAL A 39 -17.81 0.86 4.53
N GLU A 40 -17.67 -0.34 3.96
CA GLU A 40 -17.93 -1.61 4.64
C GLU A 40 -16.68 -2.17 5.30
N LEU A 41 -15.54 -2.07 4.61
CA LEU A 41 -14.27 -2.65 5.05
C LEU A 41 -13.10 -1.81 4.55
N ILE A 42 -12.06 -1.74 5.38
CA ILE A 42 -10.74 -1.23 5.03
C ILE A 42 -9.76 -2.40 5.11
N ALA A 43 -8.90 -2.54 4.11
CA ALA A 43 -7.80 -3.49 4.11
C ALA A 43 -6.51 -2.86 3.57
N GLY A 44 -5.44 -3.62 3.54
CA GLY A 44 -4.13 -3.16 3.05
C GLY A 44 -3.33 -2.40 4.10
N GLU A 45 -2.25 -1.78 3.65
CA GLU A 45 -1.27 -1.08 4.47
C GLU A 45 -1.60 0.42 4.61
N PRO A 46 -1.08 1.13 5.62
CA PRO A 46 -1.33 2.56 5.80
C PRO A 46 -0.99 3.45 4.61
N ARG A 47 -0.19 2.97 3.68
CA ARG A 47 0.21 3.70 2.49
C ARG A 47 -0.50 3.23 1.21
N ALA A 48 -1.19 2.08 1.27
CA ALA A 48 -2.02 1.57 0.17
C ALA A 48 -3.25 0.87 0.73
N ARG A 49 -4.37 1.55 0.77
CA ARG A 49 -5.63 1.02 1.31
C ARG A 49 -6.53 0.47 0.20
N HIS A 50 -7.11 -0.67 0.48
CA HIS A 50 -8.24 -1.21 -0.25
C HIS A 50 -9.53 -0.82 0.50
N ILE A 51 -10.41 -0.11 -0.18
CA ILE A 51 -11.68 0.36 0.40
C ILE A 51 -12.81 -0.40 -0.27
N TYR A 52 -13.59 -1.11 0.53
CA TYR A 52 -14.79 -1.81 0.09
C TYR A 52 -16.00 -0.98 0.49
N VAL A 53 -16.87 -0.70 -0.47
CA VAL A 53 -17.98 0.24 -0.28
C VAL A 53 -19.32 -0.45 -0.35
N LYS A 54 -20.33 0.13 0.29
CA LYS A 54 -21.72 -0.35 0.17
C LYS A 54 -22.19 -0.26 -1.29
N ALA A 55 -23.08 -1.17 -1.66
CA ALA A 55 -23.65 -1.20 -3.00
C ALA A 55 -24.21 0.17 -3.41
N GLY A 56 -23.77 0.65 -4.58
CA GLY A 56 -24.18 1.94 -5.14
C GLY A 56 -23.44 3.17 -4.64
N ALA A 57 -22.59 3.04 -3.61
CA ALA A 57 -21.91 4.19 -2.98
C ALA A 57 -20.54 4.55 -3.59
N LEU A 58 -20.07 3.82 -4.60
CA LEU A 58 -18.70 3.94 -5.12
C LEU A 58 -18.31 5.38 -5.48
N ASN A 59 -19.16 6.07 -6.23
CA ASN A 59 -18.85 7.42 -6.69
C ASN A 59 -18.86 8.45 -5.56
N ASP A 60 -19.78 8.32 -4.62
CA ASP A 60 -19.90 9.23 -3.48
C ASP A 60 -18.71 9.06 -2.52
N VAL A 61 -18.33 7.82 -2.22
CA VAL A 61 -17.15 7.53 -1.41
C VAL A 61 -15.89 8.03 -2.12
N LYS A 62 -15.72 7.73 -3.41
CA LYS A 62 -14.57 8.21 -4.20
C LYS A 62 -14.46 9.73 -4.15
N SER A 63 -15.54 10.44 -4.46
CA SER A 63 -15.56 11.92 -4.46
C SER A 63 -15.25 12.51 -3.08
N ARG A 64 -15.79 11.92 -2.02
CA ARG A 64 -15.52 12.33 -0.63
C ARG A 64 -14.04 12.17 -0.29
N TRP A 65 -13.45 11.04 -0.63
CA TRP A 65 -12.02 10.79 -0.37
C TRP A 65 -11.13 11.74 -1.17
N GLU A 66 -11.43 11.99 -2.44
CA GLU A 66 -10.70 12.94 -3.28
C GLU A 66 -10.79 14.38 -2.73
N GLN A 67 -11.97 14.81 -2.30
CA GLN A 67 -12.18 16.15 -1.74
C GLN A 67 -11.50 16.33 -0.39
N THR A 68 -11.57 15.32 0.49
CA THR A 68 -11.02 15.40 1.84
C THR A 68 -9.50 15.30 1.86
N LEU A 69 -8.92 14.43 1.04
CA LEU A 69 -7.49 14.13 1.09
C LEU A 69 -6.68 14.88 0.03
N GLY A 70 -7.32 15.35 -1.03
CA GLY A 70 -6.69 16.16 -2.08
C GLY A 70 -5.45 15.49 -2.68
N SER A 71 -4.38 16.25 -2.81
CA SER A 71 -3.11 15.78 -3.40
C SER A 71 -2.31 14.81 -2.54
N LYS A 72 -2.73 14.51 -1.31
CA LYS A 72 -2.02 13.59 -0.41
C LYS A 72 -2.16 12.13 -0.84
N VAL A 73 -3.14 11.82 -1.68
CA VAL A 73 -3.41 10.45 -2.13
C VAL A 73 -3.85 10.43 -3.59
N SER A 74 -3.70 9.27 -4.23
CA SER A 74 -4.44 8.89 -5.44
C SER A 74 -5.60 7.99 -5.05
N VAL A 75 -6.82 8.31 -5.46
CA VAL A 75 -8.03 7.50 -5.25
C VAL A 75 -8.45 6.90 -6.59
N LEU A 76 -8.18 5.62 -6.77
CA LEU A 76 -8.42 4.91 -8.02
C LEU A 76 -9.57 3.91 -7.86
N SER A 77 -10.45 3.79 -8.84
CA SER A 77 -11.32 2.61 -8.88
C SER A 77 -10.48 1.35 -9.15
N LYS A 78 -10.97 0.19 -8.73
CA LYS A 78 -10.36 -1.11 -8.99
C LYS A 78 -9.91 -1.26 -10.45
N ASP A 79 -10.81 -1.00 -11.38
CA ASP A 79 -10.53 -1.15 -12.82
C ASP A 79 -9.47 -0.15 -13.31
N THR A 80 -9.51 1.09 -12.79
CA THR A 80 -8.50 2.10 -13.11
C THR A 80 -7.12 1.67 -12.61
N ALA A 81 -7.02 1.15 -11.39
CA ALA A 81 -5.76 0.68 -10.82
C ALA A 81 -5.19 -0.52 -11.60
N ILE A 82 -6.05 -1.46 -12.02
CA ILE A 82 -5.66 -2.59 -12.86
C ILE A 82 -5.16 -2.09 -14.23
N THR A 83 -5.91 -1.25 -14.90
CA THR A 83 -5.55 -0.69 -16.22
C THR A 83 -4.25 0.11 -16.16
N ALA A 84 -3.99 0.79 -15.05
CA ALA A 84 -2.73 1.51 -14.81
C ALA A 84 -1.55 0.58 -14.48
N GLY A 85 -1.77 -0.74 -14.35
CA GLY A 85 -0.71 -1.74 -14.18
C GLY A 85 -0.24 -1.95 -12.73
N TYR A 86 -0.93 -1.42 -11.72
CA TYR A 86 -0.54 -1.57 -10.32
C TYR A 86 -0.49 -3.03 -9.84
N PHE A 87 -1.24 -3.91 -10.50
CA PHE A 87 -1.32 -5.34 -10.15
C PHE A 87 -0.69 -6.25 -11.22
N GLY A 88 0.14 -5.69 -12.09
CA GLY A 88 0.82 -6.41 -13.16
C GLY A 88 -0.01 -6.47 -14.47
N ALA A 89 0.53 -7.17 -15.46
CA ALA A 89 -0.06 -7.23 -16.81
C ALA A 89 -1.37 -8.01 -16.89
N THR A 90 -1.59 -8.95 -15.98
CA THR A 90 -2.81 -9.77 -15.91
C THR A 90 -3.23 -9.97 -14.46
N VAL A 91 -4.52 -9.85 -14.21
CA VAL A 91 -5.14 -10.09 -12.89
C VAL A 91 -6.10 -11.27 -13.04
N SER A 92 -5.91 -12.32 -12.21
CA SER A 92 -6.83 -13.47 -12.19
C SER A 92 -8.19 -13.06 -11.60
N THR A 93 -9.24 -13.83 -11.89
CA THR A 93 -10.58 -13.61 -11.32
C THR A 93 -10.54 -13.60 -9.79
N ASP A 94 -9.86 -14.57 -9.17
CA ASP A 94 -9.74 -14.66 -7.71
C ASP A 94 -9.02 -13.43 -7.11
N SER A 95 -8.00 -12.91 -7.79
CA SER A 95 -7.30 -11.69 -7.36
C SER A 95 -8.20 -10.46 -7.52
N TYR A 96 -8.91 -10.36 -8.64
CA TYR A 96 -9.85 -9.27 -8.91
C TYR A 96 -10.93 -9.19 -7.83
N GLU A 97 -11.51 -10.31 -7.42
CA GLU A 97 -12.55 -10.36 -6.38
C GLU A 97 -12.06 -9.94 -4.99
N ARG A 98 -10.75 -10.11 -4.74
CA ARG A 98 -10.12 -9.71 -3.47
C ARG A 98 -9.67 -8.24 -3.42
N LEU A 99 -9.67 -7.53 -4.53
CA LEU A 99 -9.34 -6.11 -4.55
C LEU A 99 -10.49 -5.28 -4.01
N GLY A 100 -10.18 -4.23 -3.26
CA GLY A 100 -11.17 -3.22 -2.85
C GLY A 100 -11.80 -2.52 -4.05
N ASP A 101 -12.97 -1.97 -3.89
CA ASP A 101 -13.65 -1.19 -4.93
C ASP A 101 -12.88 0.08 -5.28
N LEU A 102 -12.21 0.67 -4.27
CA LEU A 102 -11.23 1.73 -4.44
C LEU A 102 -9.86 1.27 -3.93
N ILE A 103 -8.82 1.70 -4.63
CA ILE A 103 -7.42 1.58 -4.23
C ILE A 103 -6.93 3.00 -3.95
N VAL A 104 -6.48 3.24 -2.71
CA VAL A 104 -6.03 4.56 -2.27
C VAL A 104 -4.56 4.49 -1.93
N ILE A 105 -3.74 5.19 -2.70
CA ILE A 105 -2.28 5.19 -2.58
C ILE A 105 -1.82 6.52 -2.01
N SER A 106 -1.10 6.48 -0.91
CA SER A 106 -0.54 7.67 -0.25
C SER A 106 0.67 8.20 -1.00
N HIS A 107 0.75 9.52 -1.11
CA HIS A 107 1.89 10.25 -1.64
C HIS A 107 2.84 10.66 -0.51
N ASP A 108 4.05 11.07 -0.86
CA ASP A 108 5.08 11.55 0.05
C ASP A 108 5.20 10.66 1.32
N ASN A 109 5.16 11.26 2.49
CA ASN A 109 5.26 10.57 3.78
C ASN A 109 3.93 10.54 4.55
N PHE A 110 2.80 10.65 3.83
CA PHE A 110 1.46 10.61 4.40
C PHE A 110 0.99 9.17 4.62
N ILE A 111 0.24 8.93 5.71
CA ILE A 111 -0.38 7.62 5.98
C ILE A 111 -1.86 7.74 6.32
N LEU A 112 -2.60 6.69 5.96
CA LEU A 112 -4.02 6.48 6.23
C LEU A 112 -4.16 5.44 7.34
N VAL A 113 -4.50 5.87 8.53
CA VAL A 113 -4.55 5.01 9.72
C VAL A 113 -5.93 4.36 9.84
N ASP A 114 -5.95 3.03 9.96
CA ASP A 114 -7.16 2.27 10.28
C ASP A 114 -7.54 2.52 11.75
N PRO A 115 -8.75 3.00 12.07
CA PRO A 115 -9.16 3.24 13.45
C PRO A 115 -9.08 2.00 14.33
N ALA A 116 -9.28 0.80 13.78
CA ALA A 116 -9.15 -0.46 14.51
C ALA A 116 -7.71 -0.78 14.92
N LYS A 117 -6.71 -0.20 14.23
CA LYS A 117 -5.28 -0.37 14.46
C LYS A 117 -4.57 0.94 14.81
N ALA A 118 -5.32 1.97 15.19
CA ALA A 118 -4.80 3.33 15.33
C ALA A 118 -3.61 3.44 16.29
N LYS A 119 -3.64 2.71 17.40
CA LYS A 119 -2.54 2.71 18.38
C LYS A 119 -1.24 2.16 17.78
N GLU A 120 -1.32 1.08 17.05
CA GLU A 120 -0.17 0.39 16.47
C GLU A 120 0.37 1.17 15.27
N GLU A 121 -0.48 1.44 14.29
CA GLU A 121 -0.09 2.15 13.06
C GLU A 121 0.42 3.57 13.35
N SER A 122 -0.19 4.29 14.30
CA SER A 122 0.28 5.63 14.69
C SER A 122 1.59 5.61 15.50
N ALA A 123 1.92 4.53 16.19
CA ALA A 123 3.17 4.43 16.94
C ALA A 123 4.38 4.10 16.04
N MET A 124 4.16 3.45 14.91
CA MET A 124 5.23 3.12 13.96
C MET A 124 5.78 4.38 13.28
N VAL A 125 7.09 4.44 13.14
CA VAL A 125 7.79 5.54 12.44
C VAL A 125 7.86 5.27 10.95
N GLY A 126 8.20 4.04 10.56
CA GLY A 126 8.36 3.61 9.18
C GLY A 126 7.12 2.90 8.66
N HIS A 127 6.74 3.23 7.43
CA HIS A 127 5.63 2.59 6.72
C HIS A 127 6.00 2.31 5.26
N HIS A 128 5.30 1.35 4.66
CA HIS A 128 5.46 0.95 3.25
C HIS A 128 4.10 0.69 2.60
N GLY A 129 4.12 0.29 1.34
CA GLY A 129 2.94 -0.05 0.54
C GLY A 129 2.61 0.98 -0.54
N GLY A 130 3.21 2.18 -0.47
CA GLY A 130 3.12 3.16 -1.55
C GLY A 130 4.08 2.86 -2.71
N ILE A 131 4.20 3.83 -3.61
CA ILE A 131 4.98 3.70 -4.86
C ILE A 131 6.12 4.71 -4.97
N THR A 132 6.55 5.28 -3.84
CA THR A 132 7.70 6.19 -3.85
C THR A 132 8.99 5.44 -4.17
N GLU A 133 9.99 6.17 -4.66
CA GLU A 133 11.30 5.57 -4.95
C GLU A 133 11.91 4.90 -3.72
N LEU A 134 11.75 5.49 -2.53
CA LEU A 134 12.22 4.91 -1.26
C LEU A 134 11.54 3.59 -0.89
N GLU A 135 10.34 3.33 -1.42
CA GLU A 135 9.60 2.09 -1.18
C GLU A 135 9.87 1.04 -2.25
N THR A 136 10.14 1.46 -3.49
CA THR A 136 10.25 0.57 -4.65
C THR A 136 11.70 0.29 -5.09
N ALA A 137 12.65 1.17 -4.77
CA ALA A 137 14.06 0.95 -5.05
C ALA A 137 14.67 0.01 -4.00
N ILE A 138 14.79 -1.27 -4.35
CA ILE A 138 15.35 -2.31 -3.48
C ILE A 138 16.74 -2.75 -3.96
N PRO A 139 17.64 -3.18 -3.06
CA PRO A 139 18.93 -3.69 -3.44
C PRO A 139 18.81 -5.07 -4.12
N LEU A 140 19.68 -5.32 -5.07
CA LEU A 140 19.89 -6.64 -5.65
C LEU A 140 21.38 -6.92 -5.73
N LEU A 141 21.93 -7.58 -4.71
CA LEU A 141 23.34 -7.93 -4.64
C LEU A 141 23.52 -9.41 -4.96
N GLN A 142 24.59 -9.74 -5.67
CA GLN A 142 24.94 -11.12 -5.99
C GLN A 142 26.38 -11.41 -5.57
N VAL A 143 26.60 -12.52 -4.90
CA VAL A 143 27.92 -13.04 -4.56
C VAL A 143 28.03 -14.47 -5.09
N LYS A 144 29.13 -14.78 -5.79
CA LYS A 144 29.47 -16.14 -6.21
C LYS A 144 30.60 -16.64 -5.29
N ILE A 145 30.40 -17.79 -4.69
CA ILE A 145 31.42 -18.48 -3.88
C ILE A 145 32.21 -19.39 -4.79
N ASN A 146 33.51 -19.14 -4.86
CA ASN A 146 34.46 -19.91 -5.69
C ASN A 146 35.04 -21.12 -4.92
#